data_552928ac2462f1d6ac6ac94d31769eeb
#
_entry.id   552928ac2462f1d6ac6ac94d31769eeb
#
_cell.length_a   1.000
_cell.length_b   1.000
_cell.length_c   1.000
_cell.angle_alpha   90.00
_cell.angle_beta   90.00
_cell.angle_gamma   90.00
#
_symmetry.space_group_name_H-M   'P 1'
#
loop_
_entity.id
_entity.type
_entity.pdbx_description
1 polymer ?
#
loop_
_entity_poly.entity_id
_entity_poly.type
_entity_poly.pdbx_seq_one_letter_code
_entity_poly.pdbx_strand_id
1 'polypeptide(L)'
;MKERKVEVFLDDRFVGTLAETADRRVAFAYSDEWLETGFSISPFSLPVEQKVFVPTATHFQGLWGVFADSLPDAWGRLLVNRMLRARGLVAEDVTPLERLAIVGDSGMGALTYRPAWDVHREESLYDWDELAEKCRAVLHHEDVCDLDALFQMGGSSGGARPKVMTAE
;
A
#
# COMPACT_ATOMS: atom_id res chain seq x y z
N MET A 1 -6.48 -5.76 -13.55
CA MET A 1 -6.36 -4.36 -14.05
C MET A 1 -4.89 -3.98 -13.85
N LYS A 2 -4.20 -3.53 -14.87
CA LYS A 2 -2.79 -3.14 -14.72
C LYS A 2 -2.72 -1.63 -14.52
N GLU A 3 -2.66 -1.20 -13.26
CA GLU A 3 -2.30 0.18 -12.96
C GLU A 3 -0.84 0.39 -13.31
N ARG A 4 -0.59 1.23 -14.31
CA ARG A 4 0.78 1.56 -14.74
C ARG A 4 1.32 2.82 -14.10
N LYS A 5 0.47 3.58 -13.43
CA LYS A 5 0.80 4.84 -12.75
C LYS A 5 0.01 4.95 -11.46
N VAL A 6 0.66 5.43 -10.43
CA VAL A 6 0.06 5.74 -9.13
C VAL A 6 0.56 7.11 -8.69
N GLU A 7 -0.35 7.96 -8.29
CA GLU A 7 -0.05 9.27 -7.73
C GLU A 7 0.24 9.15 -6.23
N VAL A 8 1.21 9.92 -5.77
CA VAL A 8 1.66 9.96 -4.38
C VAL A 8 1.25 11.27 -3.76
N PHE A 9 0.65 11.20 -2.58
CA PHE A 9 0.22 12.37 -1.81
C PHE A 9 0.83 12.33 -0.40
N LEU A 10 1.02 13.51 0.17
CA LEU A 10 1.40 13.75 1.56
C LEU A 10 0.48 14.83 2.12
N ASP A 11 -0.31 14.53 3.15
CA ASP A 11 -1.32 15.43 3.70
C ASP A 11 -2.22 16.05 2.60
N ASP A 12 -2.74 15.20 1.70
CA ASP A 12 -3.54 15.56 0.52
C ASP A 12 -2.84 16.44 -0.52
N ARG A 13 -1.58 16.80 -0.33
CA ARG A 13 -0.78 17.50 -1.34
C ARG A 13 -0.16 16.52 -2.33
N PHE A 14 -0.30 16.81 -3.61
CA PHE A 14 0.27 15.97 -4.67
C PHE A 14 1.79 16.08 -4.70
N VAL A 15 2.47 14.99 -4.34
CA VAL A 15 3.94 14.91 -4.29
C VAL A 15 4.52 14.59 -5.66
N GLY A 16 3.93 13.63 -6.37
CA GLY A 16 4.46 13.16 -7.64
C GLY A 16 3.84 11.84 -8.09
N THR A 17 4.44 11.24 -9.12
CA THR A 17 3.89 10.05 -9.79
C THR A 17 4.89 8.90 -9.77
N LEU A 18 4.41 7.72 -9.42
CA LEU A 18 5.06 6.43 -9.62
C LEU A 18 4.59 5.82 -10.95
N ALA A 19 5.52 5.22 -11.70
CA ALA A 19 5.19 4.51 -12.94
C ALA A 19 6.06 3.25 -13.10
N GLU A 20 5.43 2.15 -13.51
CA GLU A 20 6.17 0.92 -13.79
C GLU A 20 6.91 1.02 -15.12
N THR A 21 8.20 0.70 -15.10
CA THR A 21 9.06 0.63 -16.29
C THR A 21 8.95 -0.74 -16.95
N ALA A 22 9.44 -0.87 -18.19
CA ALA A 22 9.39 -2.12 -18.95
C ALA A 22 10.15 -3.27 -18.28
N ASP A 23 11.16 -2.98 -17.47
CA ASP A 23 11.97 -3.92 -16.71
C ASP A 23 11.48 -4.12 -15.25
N ARG A 24 10.21 -3.80 -14.99
CA ARG A 24 9.52 -3.99 -13.71
C ARG A 24 10.11 -3.22 -12.52
N ARG A 25 10.81 -2.12 -12.77
CA ARG A 25 11.17 -1.17 -11.73
C ARG A 25 10.11 -0.08 -11.66
N VAL A 26 10.02 0.58 -10.52
CA VAL A 26 9.05 1.66 -10.32
C VAL A 26 9.79 3.00 -10.30
N ALA A 27 9.66 3.73 -11.38
CA ALA A 27 10.20 5.08 -11.50
C ALA A 27 9.33 6.07 -10.73
N PHE A 28 9.95 7.15 -10.23
CA PHE A 28 9.28 8.24 -9.54
C PHE A 28 9.68 9.59 -10.16
N ALA A 29 8.72 10.49 -10.25
CA ALA A 29 8.97 11.90 -10.58
C ALA A 29 8.15 12.80 -9.66
N TYR A 30 8.76 13.85 -9.12
CA TYR A 30 8.04 14.88 -8.39
C TYR A 30 7.10 15.67 -9.33
N SER A 31 6.01 16.17 -8.77
CA SER A 31 5.14 17.14 -9.46
C SER A 31 5.81 18.51 -9.51
N ASP A 32 5.44 19.32 -10.51
CA ASP A 32 5.96 20.69 -10.64
C ASP A 32 5.64 21.53 -9.40
N GLU A 33 4.42 21.41 -8.85
CA GLU A 33 4.02 22.10 -7.63
C GLU A 33 4.89 21.69 -6.42
N TRP A 34 5.20 20.40 -6.30
CA TRP A 34 6.04 19.90 -5.20
C TRP A 34 7.49 20.36 -5.35
N LEU A 35 8.00 20.46 -6.58
CA LEU A 35 9.35 20.97 -6.85
C LEU A 35 9.53 22.44 -6.41
N GLU A 36 8.45 23.25 -6.47
CA GLU A 36 8.49 24.66 -6.07
C GLU A 36 8.42 24.83 -4.54
N THR A 37 7.61 24.04 -3.84
CA THR A 37 7.23 24.30 -2.44
C THR A 37 7.46 23.14 -1.48
N GLY A 38 7.83 21.98 -2.01
CA GLY A 38 8.00 20.76 -1.23
C GLY A 38 9.40 20.55 -0.69
N PHE A 39 9.59 19.38 -0.16
CA PHE A 39 10.88 18.91 0.35
C PHE A 39 11.15 17.48 -0.12
N SER A 40 12.38 17.01 0.03
CA SER A 40 12.72 15.63 -0.33
C SER A 40 12.05 14.63 0.61
N ILE A 41 11.24 13.72 0.06
CA ILE A 41 10.62 12.62 0.81
C ILE A 41 11.62 11.49 1.14
N SER A 42 12.80 11.51 0.52
CA SER A 42 13.92 10.60 0.79
C SER A 42 15.23 11.31 0.46
N PRO A 43 15.84 12.04 1.42
CA PRO A 43 16.94 12.96 1.17
C PRO A 43 18.15 12.37 0.42
N PHE A 44 18.47 11.11 0.67
CA PHE A 44 19.58 10.43 0.03
C PHE A 44 19.26 9.83 -1.34
N SER A 45 18.00 9.50 -1.60
CA SER A 45 17.61 8.75 -2.79
C SER A 45 16.80 9.57 -3.78
N LEU A 46 16.01 10.52 -3.29
CA LEU A 46 15.07 11.33 -4.08
C LEU A 46 15.22 12.81 -3.72
N PRO A 47 16.36 13.46 -4.04
CA PRO A 47 16.50 14.90 -3.85
C PRO A 47 15.43 15.64 -4.68
N VAL A 48 15.07 16.87 -4.28
CA VAL A 48 14.09 17.70 -5.00
C VAL A 48 14.73 18.19 -6.30
N GLU A 49 14.53 17.45 -7.37
CA GLU A 49 15.07 17.74 -8.70
C GLU A 49 14.05 17.37 -9.78
N GLN A 50 14.00 18.17 -10.83
CA GLN A 50 13.13 17.91 -11.99
C GLN A 50 13.71 16.80 -12.87
N LYS A 51 13.56 15.57 -12.45
CA LYS A 51 13.97 14.37 -13.20
C LYS A 51 13.14 13.15 -12.85
N VAL A 52 13.23 12.13 -13.69
CA VAL A 52 12.68 10.81 -13.41
C VAL A 52 13.73 9.98 -12.67
N PHE A 53 13.41 9.59 -11.45
CA PHE A 53 14.25 8.73 -10.63
C PHE A 53 13.90 7.26 -10.91
N VAL A 54 14.88 6.48 -11.35
CA VAL A 54 14.71 5.04 -11.59
C VAL A 54 15.63 4.28 -10.64
N PRO A 55 15.11 3.33 -9.83
CA PRO A 55 15.95 2.54 -8.93
C PRO A 55 17.01 1.77 -9.72
N THR A 56 18.25 1.80 -9.27
CA THR A 56 19.34 1.07 -9.92
C THR A 56 19.40 -0.39 -9.49
N ALA A 57 18.80 -0.73 -8.36
CA ALA A 57 18.78 -2.07 -7.79
C ALA A 57 17.35 -2.62 -7.69
N THR A 58 17.23 -3.93 -7.69
CA THR A 58 15.96 -4.66 -7.50
C THR A 58 15.57 -4.82 -6.02
N HIS A 59 16.32 -4.17 -5.12
CA HIS A 59 15.95 -4.11 -3.71
C HIS A 59 14.54 -3.55 -3.56
N PHE A 60 13.87 -3.90 -2.48
CA PHE A 60 12.51 -3.46 -2.21
C PHE A 60 11.52 -3.74 -3.36
N GLN A 61 11.71 -4.87 -4.05
CA GLN A 61 10.85 -5.27 -5.18
C GLN A 61 10.82 -4.24 -6.33
N GLY A 62 11.91 -3.50 -6.54
CA GLY A 62 12.02 -2.48 -7.59
C GLY A 62 11.42 -1.13 -7.23
N LEU A 63 11.06 -0.92 -5.97
CA LEU A 63 10.64 0.38 -5.41
C LEU A 63 11.83 1.13 -4.78
N TRP A 64 11.62 2.42 -4.53
CA TRP A 64 12.43 3.17 -3.57
C TRP A 64 11.99 2.82 -2.14
N GLY A 65 12.91 2.81 -1.18
CA GLY A 65 12.67 2.42 0.20
C GLY A 65 11.47 3.15 0.84
N VAL A 66 11.37 4.45 0.64
CA VAL A 66 10.29 5.28 1.18
C VAL A 66 8.89 4.83 0.73
N PHE A 67 8.75 4.28 -0.47
CA PHE A 67 7.48 3.71 -0.95
C PHE A 67 7.32 2.26 -0.51
N ALA A 68 8.43 1.53 -0.44
CA ALA A 68 8.40 0.14 0.02
C ALA A 68 7.95 0.03 1.50
N ASP A 69 8.26 1.03 2.32
CA ASP A 69 7.82 1.12 3.71
C ASP A 69 6.28 1.23 3.85
N SER A 70 5.60 1.67 2.79
CA SER A 70 4.12 1.70 2.75
C SER A 70 3.51 0.35 2.36
N LEU A 71 4.31 -0.60 1.85
CA LEU A 71 3.78 -1.91 1.47
C LEU A 71 3.35 -2.70 2.71
N PRO A 72 2.26 -3.49 2.59
CA PRO A 72 1.84 -4.38 3.66
C PRO A 72 2.94 -5.35 4.04
N ASP A 73 3.16 -5.53 5.32
CA ASP A 73 4.07 -6.53 5.87
C ASP A 73 3.48 -7.96 5.86
N ALA A 74 4.00 -8.86 6.68
CA ALA A 74 3.59 -10.25 6.62
C ALA A 74 2.09 -10.48 6.89
N TRP A 75 1.49 -9.79 7.87
CA TRP A 75 0.06 -9.89 8.17
C TRP A 75 -0.77 -9.21 7.07
N GLY A 76 -0.49 -7.96 6.76
CA GLY A 76 -1.19 -7.22 5.72
C GLY A 76 -1.09 -7.88 4.35
N ARG A 77 0.09 -8.44 4.01
CA ARG A 77 0.27 -9.19 2.77
C ARG A 77 -0.58 -10.46 2.72
N LEU A 78 -0.74 -11.16 3.86
CA LEU A 78 -1.65 -12.30 3.95
C LEU A 78 -3.08 -11.89 3.63
N LEU A 79 -3.55 -10.79 4.23
CA LEU A 79 -4.90 -10.25 3.99
C LEU A 79 -5.07 -9.84 2.52
N VAL A 80 -4.16 -9.05 1.97
CA VAL A 80 -4.19 -8.64 0.55
C VAL A 80 -4.22 -9.85 -0.38
N ASN A 81 -3.37 -10.85 -0.15
CA ASN A 81 -3.35 -12.03 -1.00
C ASN A 81 -4.67 -12.80 -0.96
N ARG A 82 -5.35 -12.85 0.19
CA ARG A 82 -6.67 -13.48 0.31
C ARG A 82 -7.77 -12.66 -0.37
N MET A 83 -7.75 -11.34 -0.18
CA MET A 83 -8.66 -10.43 -0.87
C MET A 83 -8.56 -10.58 -2.40
N LEU A 84 -7.35 -10.68 -2.93
CA LEU A 84 -7.11 -10.88 -4.36
C LEU A 84 -7.66 -12.23 -4.83
N ARG A 85 -7.39 -13.31 -4.09
CA ARG A 85 -7.89 -14.66 -4.42
C ARG A 85 -9.41 -14.74 -4.37
N ALA A 86 -10.05 -14.11 -3.37
CA ALA A 86 -11.50 -14.03 -3.28
C ALA A 86 -12.14 -13.32 -4.49
N ARG A 87 -11.38 -12.42 -5.15
CA ARG A 87 -11.76 -11.74 -6.39
C ARG A 87 -11.32 -12.47 -7.66
N GLY A 88 -10.81 -13.70 -7.53
CA GLY A 88 -10.33 -14.51 -8.65
C GLY A 88 -9.01 -14.05 -9.26
N LEU A 89 -8.22 -13.24 -8.55
CA LEU A 89 -6.94 -12.74 -9.00
C LEU A 89 -5.78 -13.57 -8.43
N VAL A 90 -4.73 -13.72 -9.22
CA VAL A 90 -3.49 -14.39 -8.81
C VAL A 90 -2.63 -13.38 -8.07
N ALA A 91 -2.45 -13.57 -6.77
CA ALA A 91 -1.74 -12.61 -5.92
C ALA A 91 -0.26 -12.41 -6.29
N GLU A 92 0.34 -13.40 -6.91
CA GLU A 92 1.72 -13.42 -7.38
C GLU A 92 1.93 -12.56 -8.64
N ASP A 93 0.86 -12.30 -9.40
CA ASP A 93 0.88 -11.46 -10.61
C ASP A 93 0.72 -9.96 -10.29
N VAL A 94 0.30 -9.63 -9.05
CA VAL A 94 0.07 -8.25 -8.62
C VAL A 94 1.40 -7.56 -8.32
N THR A 95 1.67 -6.48 -9.03
CA THR A 95 2.94 -5.74 -8.95
C THR A 95 3.05 -4.95 -7.65
N PRO A 96 4.26 -4.54 -7.24
CA PRO A 96 4.44 -3.64 -6.09
C PRO A 96 3.68 -2.33 -6.25
N LEU A 97 3.60 -1.79 -7.47
CA LEU A 97 2.85 -0.58 -7.76
C LEU A 97 1.34 -0.77 -7.53
N GLU A 98 0.78 -1.89 -7.99
CA GLU A 98 -0.62 -2.24 -7.73
C GLU A 98 -0.89 -2.48 -6.24
N ARG A 99 0.08 -3.02 -5.50
CA ARG A 99 -0.02 -3.16 -4.04
C ARG A 99 -0.07 -1.82 -3.31
N LEU A 100 0.68 -0.81 -3.78
CA LEU A 100 0.55 0.56 -3.27
C LEU A 100 -0.84 1.14 -3.53
N ALA A 101 -1.42 0.89 -4.71
CA ALA A 101 -2.80 1.28 -5.00
C ALA A 101 -3.83 0.58 -4.09
N ILE A 102 -3.56 -0.68 -3.68
CA ILE A 102 -4.40 -1.39 -2.70
C ILE A 102 -4.27 -0.77 -1.31
N VAL A 103 -3.06 -0.36 -0.91
CA VAL A 103 -2.85 0.37 0.36
C VAL A 103 -3.63 1.68 0.34
N GLY A 104 -3.56 2.43 -0.77
CA GLY A 104 -4.30 3.67 -0.94
C GLY A 104 -4.04 4.67 0.18
N ASP A 105 -5.07 4.96 0.95
CA ASP A 105 -5.04 5.86 2.12
C ASP A 105 -5.06 5.12 3.47
N SER A 106 -5.09 3.77 3.46
CA SER A 106 -5.12 2.95 4.67
C SER A 106 -3.74 2.67 5.27
N GLY A 107 -2.66 3.16 4.64
CA GLY A 107 -1.29 3.00 5.13
C GLY A 107 -1.04 3.72 6.44
N MET A 108 -0.18 3.16 7.31
CA MET A 108 0.23 3.83 8.56
C MET A 108 1.18 5.02 8.34
N GLY A 109 1.80 5.10 7.16
CA GLY A 109 2.72 6.17 6.82
C GLY A 109 2.00 7.46 6.42
N ALA A 110 2.76 8.55 6.28
CA ALA A 110 2.23 9.83 5.84
C ALA A 110 1.92 9.88 4.32
N LEU A 111 2.41 8.92 3.55
CA LEU A 111 2.16 8.84 2.11
C LEU A 111 0.87 8.09 1.82
N THR A 112 0.05 8.65 0.94
CA THR A 112 -1.15 8.01 0.39
C THR A 112 -1.06 7.89 -1.12
N TYR A 113 -1.84 6.97 -1.71
CA TYR A 113 -1.69 6.54 -3.10
C TYR A 113 -3.02 6.58 -3.84
N ARG A 114 -3.04 7.14 -5.07
CA ARG A 114 -4.25 7.23 -5.92
C ARG A 114 -3.93 6.82 -7.36
N PRO A 115 -4.87 6.14 -8.08
CA PRO A 115 -6.17 5.72 -7.56
C PRO A 115 -5.99 4.65 -6.50
N ALA A 116 -6.76 4.76 -5.42
CA ALA A 116 -6.90 3.68 -4.46
C ALA A 116 -7.80 2.59 -5.05
N TRP A 117 -7.51 1.32 -4.79
CA TRP A 117 -8.46 0.26 -5.04
C TRP A 117 -9.71 0.52 -4.20
N ASP A 118 -10.88 0.26 -4.83
CA ASP A 118 -12.15 0.38 -4.15
C ASP A 118 -12.29 -0.79 -3.14
N VAL A 119 -11.78 -0.54 -1.94
CA VAL A 119 -11.95 -1.39 -0.77
C VAL A 119 -13.20 -0.85 -0.08
N HIS A 120 -14.27 -1.64 -0.06
CA HIS A 120 -15.53 -1.21 0.57
C HIS A 120 -15.26 -0.80 2.02
N ARG A 121 -15.45 0.49 2.28
CA ARG A 121 -15.44 1.03 3.64
C ARG A 121 -16.82 0.80 4.23
N GLU A 122 -16.99 -0.30 4.95
CA GLU A 122 -18.08 -0.43 5.89
C GLU A 122 -17.60 0.08 7.25
N GLU A 123 -18.18 1.15 7.73
CA GLU A 123 -18.06 1.58 9.13
C GLU A 123 -18.87 0.60 10.00
N SER A 124 -18.34 -0.57 10.23
CA SER A 124 -18.95 -1.52 11.15
C SER A 124 -18.26 -1.43 12.51
N LEU A 125 -19.06 -1.19 13.53
CA LEU A 125 -18.64 -1.36 14.93
C LEU A 125 -18.49 -2.87 15.18
N TYR A 126 -17.28 -3.37 15.09
CA TYR A 126 -16.99 -4.77 15.42
C TYR A 126 -16.79 -4.91 16.93
N ASP A 127 -17.35 -5.98 17.49
CA ASP A 127 -16.97 -6.45 18.81
C ASP A 127 -15.55 -7.07 18.76
N TRP A 128 -14.79 -6.90 19.83
CA TRP A 128 -13.41 -7.42 19.94
C TRP A 128 -13.33 -8.94 19.81
N ASP A 129 -14.30 -9.65 20.35
CA ASP A 129 -14.36 -11.11 20.26
C ASP A 129 -14.62 -11.55 18.81
N GLU A 130 -15.49 -10.87 18.09
CA GLU A 130 -15.75 -11.11 16.68
C GLU A 130 -14.51 -10.85 15.81
N LEU A 131 -13.79 -9.76 16.06
CA LEU A 131 -12.54 -9.47 15.38
C LEU A 131 -11.46 -10.53 15.63
N ALA A 132 -11.34 -10.98 16.87
CA ALA A 132 -10.40 -12.04 17.24
C ALA A 132 -10.72 -13.36 16.53
N GLU A 133 -12.01 -13.74 16.43
CA GLU A 133 -12.45 -14.91 15.68
C GLU A 133 -12.15 -14.78 14.18
N LYS A 134 -12.45 -13.64 13.56
CA LYS A 134 -12.12 -13.40 12.15
C LYS A 134 -10.61 -13.49 11.89
N CYS A 135 -9.78 -12.92 12.77
CA CYS A 135 -8.33 -13.04 12.68
C CYS A 135 -7.85 -14.49 12.79
N ARG A 136 -8.44 -15.30 13.70
CA ARG A 136 -8.13 -16.73 13.82
C ARG A 136 -8.52 -17.51 12.56
N ALA A 137 -9.72 -17.29 12.04
CA ALA A 137 -10.20 -17.93 10.82
C ALA A 137 -9.26 -17.62 9.62
N VAL A 138 -8.77 -16.37 9.52
CA VAL A 138 -7.73 -16.01 8.53
C VAL A 138 -6.47 -16.85 8.72
N LEU A 139 -5.99 -17.07 9.94
CA LEU A 139 -4.79 -17.86 10.19
C LEU A 139 -4.99 -19.35 9.88
N HIS A 140 -6.20 -19.89 10.14
CA HIS A 140 -6.55 -21.29 9.88
C HIS A 140 -7.00 -21.59 8.45
N HIS A 141 -6.85 -20.63 7.54
CA HIS A 141 -7.25 -20.77 6.14
C HIS A 141 -8.75 -21.01 5.92
N GLU A 142 -9.58 -20.57 6.82
CA GLU A 142 -11.02 -20.60 6.69
C GLU A 142 -11.52 -19.42 5.83
N ASP A 143 -12.69 -19.56 5.23
CA ASP A 143 -13.33 -18.46 4.49
C ASP A 143 -13.81 -17.40 5.48
N VAL A 144 -13.36 -16.17 5.29
CA VAL A 144 -13.70 -15.03 6.12
C VAL A 144 -14.42 -14.00 5.28
N CYS A 145 -15.60 -13.61 5.70
CA CYS A 145 -16.25 -12.40 5.23
C CYS A 145 -15.47 -11.18 5.76
N ASP A 146 -15.47 -10.06 5.04
CA ASP A 146 -14.90 -8.77 5.48
C ASP A 146 -13.37 -8.71 5.61
N LEU A 147 -12.64 -9.41 4.73
CA LEU A 147 -11.18 -9.29 4.65
C LEU A 147 -10.73 -7.83 4.40
N ASP A 148 -11.53 -7.08 3.66
CA ASP A 148 -11.29 -5.67 3.36
C ASP A 148 -11.28 -4.83 4.65
N ALA A 149 -12.23 -5.06 5.55
CA ALA A 149 -12.31 -4.37 6.84
C ALA A 149 -11.11 -4.73 7.74
N LEU A 150 -10.73 -6.01 7.84
CA LEU A 150 -9.54 -6.42 8.59
C LEU A 150 -8.27 -5.77 8.06
N PHE A 151 -8.15 -5.61 6.73
CA PHE A 151 -7.02 -4.95 6.12
C PHE A 151 -6.96 -3.46 6.48
N GLN A 152 -8.09 -2.76 6.40
CA GLN A 152 -8.17 -1.34 6.77
C GLN A 152 -7.84 -1.11 8.24
N MET A 153 -8.27 -2.01 9.13
CA MET A 153 -8.06 -1.89 10.57
C MET A 153 -6.65 -2.22 11.04
N GLY A 154 -5.84 -2.91 10.26
CA GLY A 154 -4.52 -3.31 10.75
C GLY A 154 -3.57 -3.90 9.73
N GLY A 155 -3.98 -4.01 8.48
CA GLY A 155 -3.18 -4.66 7.45
C GLY A 155 -1.87 -3.95 7.08
N SER A 156 -1.73 -2.68 7.43
CA SER A 156 -0.51 -1.90 7.19
C SER A 156 0.36 -1.71 8.44
N SER A 157 -0.13 -2.13 9.63
CA SER A 157 0.64 -2.03 10.87
C SER A 157 1.70 -3.12 10.97
N GLY A 158 2.98 -2.80 10.97
CA GLY A 158 4.11 -3.71 10.91
C GLY A 158 4.04 -5.00 11.75
N GLY A 159 4.53 -6.13 11.22
CA GLY A 159 4.66 -7.43 11.89
C GLY A 159 3.83 -8.57 11.30
N ALA A 160 4.08 -9.78 11.79
CA ALA A 160 3.47 -11.01 11.25
C ALA A 160 2.23 -11.50 12.04
N ARG A 161 1.92 -10.86 13.15
CA ARG A 161 0.79 -11.27 14.00
C ARG A 161 -0.47 -10.47 13.63
N PRO A 162 -1.65 -11.09 13.69
CA PRO A 162 -2.91 -10.36 13.57
C PRO A 162 -2.99 -9.21 14.56
N LYS A 163 -3.42 -8.07 14.08
CA LYS A 163 -3.62 -6.86 14.88
C LYS A 163 -4.64 -5.94 14.23
N VAL A 164 -5.25 -5.13 15.03
CA VAL A 164 -6.15 -4.05 14.61
C VAL A 164 -5.73 -2.77 15.32
N MET A 165 -5.88 -1.64 14.65
CA MET A 165 -5.68 -0.32 15.23
C MET A 165 -7.03 0.23 15.66
N THR A 166 -7.04 0.89 16.80
CA THR A 166 -8.20 1.58 17.32
C THR A 166 -7.84 3.03 17.59
N ALA A 167 -8.72 3.95 17.24
CA ALA A 167 -8.65 5.31 17.73
C ALA A 167 -9.33 5.36 19.11
N GLU A 168 -8.66 5.97 20.09
CA GLU A 168 -9.28 6.36 21.36
C GLU A 168 -10.03 7.67 21.20
#